data_017c4b9ca9c770dd22e6d6ae9eed670a
#
_entry.id   017c4b9ca9c770dd22e6d6ae9eed670a
#
_cell.length_a   1.000
_cell.length_b   1.000
_cell.length_c   1.000
_cell.angle_alpha   90.00
_cell.angle_beta   90.00
_cell.angle_gamma   90.00
#
_symmetry.space_group_name_H-M   'P 1'
#
loop_
_entity.id
_entity.type
_entity.pdbx_description
1 polymer ?
#
loop_
_entity_poly.entity_id
_entity_poly.type
_entity_poly.pdbx_seq_one_letter_code
_entity_poly.pdbx_strand_id
1 'polypeptide(L)'
;VAGATGALRLPANSRGEGAMGKKIAIVGTGAVGGYTGAHMVQAGEDVTFIDPWPEHVEHMRRHGLRITHAKTEPEFTVKVRALHVTDAQQLAREKPIDIAFVCMKSYDTAWAAMLIRQYLAPDGFVVSLQNCMNEETIAGVVGWGKTLGCIASSITVNLPEPGLVHRGAAKHRDAHTVFRAGEVHGRITDRAQEVCRLVAYSDSAMVTSNLWGERWSKLVTNAMANGISACTGLTGGQMLANDPI
;
A
#
# COMPACT_ATOMS: atom_id res chain seq x y z
N VAL A 1 -29.41 -9.54 -12.19
CA VAL A 1 -28.64 -10.80 -12.36
C VAL A 1 -27.47 -10.70 -11.42
N ALA A 2 -27.55 -11.38 -10.26
CA ALA A 2 -26.50 -11.43 -9.24
C ALA A 2 -25.45 -12.45 -9.71
N GLY A 3 -24.28 -11.94 -10.15
CA GLY A 3 -23.11 -12.75 -10.40
C GLY A 3 -22.37 -12.98 -9.08
N ALA A 4 -22.30 -14.22 -8.64
CA ALA A 4 -21.54 -14.65 -7.46
C ALA A 4 -20.04 -14.41 -7.69
N THR A 5 -19.47 -13.41 -7.03
CA THR A 5 -18.02 -13.22 -6.92
C THR A 5 -17.50 -14.15 -5.84
N GLY A 6 -17.01 -15.32 -6.24
CA GLY A 6 -16.33 -16.24 -5.34
C GLY A 6 -15.03 -15.63 -4.82
N ALA A 7 -15.02 -15.26 -3.54
CA ALA A 7 -13.81 -14.86 -2.85
C ALA A 7 -12.85 -16.05 -2.75
N LEU A 8 -11.75 -16.00 -3.49
CA LEU A 8 -10.66 -16.98 -3.37
C LEU A 8 -9.92 -16.70 -2.06
N ARG A 9 -10.23 -17.45 -1.00
CA ARG A 9 -9.42 -17.46 0.22
C ARG A 9 -8.13 -18.22 -0.08
N LEU A 10 -7.01 -17.53 -0.12
CA LEU A 10 -5.70 -18.18 -0.23
C LEU A 10 -5.32 -18.76 1.15
N PRO A 11 -4.86 -20.03 1.23
CA PRO A 11 -4.37 -20.60 2.47
C PRO A 11 -3.08 -19.88 2.91
N ALA A 12 -2.98 -19.63 4.22
CA ALA A 12 -1.76 -19.16 4.82
C ALA A 12 -0.67 -20.22 4.65
N ASN A 13 0.48 -19.82 4.08
CA ASN A 13 1.73 -20.56 4.03
C ASN A 13 1.81 -21.77 3.09
N SER A 14 2.25 -21.53 1.85
CA SER A 14 3.00 -22.54 1.09
C SER A 14 4.16 -21.82 0.36
N ARG A 15 5.28 -21.59 1.05
CA ARG A 15 6.55 -21.32 0.37
C ARG A 15 7.03 -22.67 -0.17
N GLY A 16 7.06 -22.83 -1.51
CA GLY A 16 7.87 -23.86 -2.14
C GLY A 16 9.33 -23.62 -1.80
N GLU A 17 9.99 -24.60 -1.23
CA GLU A 17 11.43 -24.56 -0.98
C GLU A 17 12.16 -24.30 -2.30
N GLY A 18 12.88 -23.17 -2.42
CA GLY A 18 13.80 -22.89 -3.50
C GLY A 18 13.61 -21.63 -4.32
N ALA A 19 12.51 -20.89 -4.22
CA ALA A 19 12.39 -19.59 -4.90
C ALA A 19 13.00 -18.49 -4.03
N MET A 20 14.08 -17.86 -4.48
CA MET A 20 14.58 -16.61 -3.89
C MET A 20 13.43 -15.60 -3.85
N GLY A 21 13.12 -15.09 -2.63
CA GLY A 21 12.03 -14.12 -2.41
C GLY A 21 12.11 -12.95 -3.38
N LYS A 22 10.96 -12.40 -3.73
CA LYS A 22 10.90 -11.16 -4.55
C LYS A 22 11.44 -10.00 -3.74
N LYS A 23 12.20 -9.12 -4.39
CA LYS A 23 12.67 -7.88 -3.80
C LYS A 23 11.61 -6.81 -3.94
N ILE A 24 11.15 -6.28 -2.82
CA ILE A 24 10.04 -5.33 -2.74
C ILE A 24 10.59 -3.96 -2.33
N ALA A 25 10.08 -2.89 -2.95
CA ALA A 25 10.30 -1.53 -2.49
C ALA A 25 8.96 -0.87 -2.09
N ILE A 26 8.97 -0.15 -0.97
CA ILE A 26 7.89 0.75 -0.57
C ILE A 26 8.42 2.17 -0.75
N VAL A 27 7.89 2.90 -1.74
CA VAL A 27 8.21 4.31 -1.98
C VAL A 27 7.13 5.17 -1.32
N GLY A 28 7.51 5.81 -0.22
CA GLY A 28 6.59 6.49 0.69
C GLY A 28 6.23 5.63 1.89
N THR A 29 7.00 5.76 2.96
CA THR A 29 6.82 5.03 4.22
C THR A 29 5.89 5.78 5.18
N GLY A 30 4.91 6.47 4.61
CA GLY A 30 3.84 7.09 5.38
C GLY A 30 2.93 6.06 6.05
N ALA A 31 1.75 6.50 6.51
CA ALA A 31 0.84 5.65 7.27
C ALA A 31 0.49 4.32 6.55
N VAL A 32 0.07 4.36 5.28
CA VAL A 32 -0.34 3.15 4.54
C VAL A 32 0.88 2.32 4.14
N GLY A 33 1.90 2.96 3.53
CA GLY A 33 3.11 2.25 3.09
C GLY A 33 3.88 1.64 4.26
N GLY A 34 4.01 2.39 5.37
CA GLY A 34 4.64 1.89 6.59
C GLY A 34 3.86 0.72 7.20
N TYR A 35 2.54 0.84 7.29
CA TYR A 35 1.68 -0.22 7.83
C TYR A 35 1.79 -1.52 7.03
N THR A 36 1.57 -1.44 5.70
CA THR A 36 1.60 -2.63 4.84
C THR A 36 3.00 -3.22 4.75
N GLY A 37 4.02 -2.39 4.57
CA GLY A 37 5.40 -2.84 4.48
C GLY A 37 5.91 -3.50 5.78
N ALA A 38 5.54 -2.97 6.96
CA ALA A 38 5.91 -3.57 8.23
C ALA A 38 5.35 -4.99 8.40
N HIS A 39 4.10 -5.23 7.99
CA HIS A 39 3.51 -6.57 8.02
C HIS A 39 4.17 -7.52 7.01
N MET A 40 4.58 -7.02 5.84
CA MET A 40 5.36 -7.82 4.88
C MET A 40 6.72 -8.22 5.48
N VAL A 41 7.43 -7.28 6.13
CA VAL A 41 8.70 -7.58 6.83
C VAL A 41 8.48 -8.59 7.95
N GLN A 42 7.43 -8.42 8.76
CA GLN A 42 7.08 -9.37 9.83
C GLN A 42 6.81 -10.78 9.30
N ALA A 43 6.25 -10.88 8.09
CA ALA A 43 6.03 -12.14 7.39
C ALA A 43 7.31 -12.69 6.72
N GLY A 44 8.43 -11.96 6.78
CA GLY A 44 9.73 -12.36 6.26
C GLY A 44 9.94 -12.06 4.77
N GLU A 45 9.22 -11.08 4.20
CA GLU A 45 9.47 -10.58 2.84
C GLU A 45 10.69 -9.64 2.82
N ASP A 46 11.42 -9.60 1.69
CA ASP A 46 12.54 -8.68 1.47
C ASP A 46 12.03 -7.30 1.03
N VAL A 47 11.87 -6.39 2.00
CA VAL A 47 11.30 -5.06 1.77
C VAL A 47 12.33 -3.97 2.06
N THR A 48 12.53 -3.07 1.10
CA THR A 48 13.27 -1.82 1.24
C THR A 48 12.30 -0.65 1.27
N PHE A 49 12.37 0.16 2.32
CA PHE A 49 11.59 1.39 2.47
C PHE A 49 12.37 2.58 1.94
N ILE A 50 11.70 3.46 1.17
CA ILE A 50 12.30 4.68 0.61
C ILE A 50 11.39 5.84 0.96
N ASP A 51 11.92 6.86 1.65
CA ASP A 51 11.12 7.98 2.11
C ASP A 51 11.93 9.29 2.03
N PRO A 52 11.29 10.44 1.69
CA PRO A 52 11.95 11.74 1.67
C PRO A 52 12.10 12.41 3.04
N TRP A 53 11.45 11.91 4.10
CA TRP A 53 11.49 12.51 5.42
C TRP A 53 12.71 12.00 6.23
N PRO A 54 13.77 12.84 6.41
CA PRO A 54 15.03 12.37 6.98
C PRO A 54 14.88 11.81 8.40
N GLU A 55 14.12 12.48 9.27
CA GLU A 55 13.94 12.07 10.67
C GLU A 55 13.23 10.72 10.77
N HIS A 56 12.25 10.49 9.89
CA HIS A 56 11.53 9.22 9.83
C HIS A 56 12.43 8.08 9.37
N VAL A 57 13.23 8.30 8.32
CA VAL A 57 14.20 7.31 7.81
C VAL A 57 15.24 6.99 8.87
N GLU A 58 15.80 8.01 9.53
CA GLU A 58 16.84 7.80 10.56
C GLU A 58 16.28 7.07 11.78
N HIS A 59 15.05 7.39 12.19
CA HIS A 59 14.38 6.66 13.27
C HIS A 59 14.21 5.18 12.90
N MET A 60 13.70 4.90 11.69
CA MET A 60 13.52 3.53 11.21
C MET A 60 14.82 2.73 11.16
N ARG A 61 15.93 3.36 10.76
CA ARG A 61 17.26 2.73 10.74
C ARG A 61 17.74 2.33 12.14
N ARG A 62 17.55 3.21 13.11
CA ARG A 62 18.06 3.00 14.49
C ARG A 62 17.15 2.12 15.32
N HIS A 63 15.84 2.34 15.23
CA HIS A 63 14.87 1.78 16.16
C HIS A 63 13.88 0.79 15.50
N GLY A 64 13.87 0.72 14.16
CA GLY A 64 12.85 -0.04 13.42
C GLY A 64 11.57 0.75 13.20
N LEU A 65 10.57 0.07 12.66
CA LEU A 65 9.23 0.61 12.42
C LEU A 65 8.27 -0.06 13.40
N ARG A 66 7.64 0.77 14.26
CA ARG A 66 6.68 0.33 15.28
C ARG A 66 5.27 0.46 14.76
N ILE A 67 4.48 -0.59 14.94
CA ILE A 67 3.05 -0.64 14.60
C ILE A 67 2.25 -0.78 15.89
N THR A 68 1.31 0.15 16.10
CA THR A 68 0.37 0.12 17.23
C THR A 68 -1.06 0.06 16.73
N HIS A 69 -1.94 -0.49 17.55
CA HIS A 69 -3.36 -0.69 17.22
C HIS A 69 -4.27 -0.18 18.35
N ALA A 70 -5.44 0.34 17.98
CA ALA A 70 -6.47 0.65 18.95
C ALA A 70 -7.10 -0.64 19.50
N LYS A 71 -6.65 -1.12 20.65
CA LYS A 71 -7.29 -2.09 21.56
C LYS A 71 -7.33 -3.59 21.20
N THR A 72 -7.07 -4.05 19.97
CA THR A 72 -7.45 -5.42 19.60
C THR A 72 -6.32 -6.32 19.09
N GLU A 73 -5.17 -5.77 18.78
CA GLU A 73 -4.04 -6.56 18.26
C GLU A 73 -2.74 -6.20 18.98
N PRO A 74 -1.82 -7.16 19.10
CA PRO A 74 -0.54 -6.89 19.74
C PRO A 74 0.27 -5.89 18.91
N GLU A 75 0.88 -4.93 19.59
CA GLU A 75 1.88 -4.04 19.00
C GLU A 75 3.13 -4.84 18.63
N PHE A 76 3.80 -4.39 17.59
CA PHE A 76 5.08 -4.98 17.21
C PHE A 76 6.03 -3.94 16.62
N THR A 77 7.32 -4.25 16.66
CA THR A 77 8.37 -3.46 16.02
C THR A 77 9.18 -4.39 15.11
N VAL A 78 9.42 -3.97 13.88
CA VAL A 78 10.26 -4.70 12.94
C VAL A 78 11.51 -3.89 12.61
N LYS A 79 12.66 -4.57 12.55
CA LYS A 79 13.86 -3.99 11.94
C LYS A 79 13.64 -3.89 10.45
N VAL A 80 13.87 -2.73 9.88
CA VAL A 80 13.63 -2.47 8.48
C VAL A 80 14.88 -1.90 7.79
N ARG A 81 15.01 -2.16 6.52
CA ARG A 81 15.93 -1.45 5.66
C ARG A 81 15.25 -0.19 5.15
N ALA A 82 15.73 0.98 5.59
CA ALA A 82 15.19 2.29 5.21
C ALA A 82 16.26 3.11 4.48
N LEU A 83 15.89 3.70 3.34
CA LEU A 83 16.71 4.59 2.54
C LEU A 83 16.04 5.96 2.47
N HIS A 84 16.80 7.00 2.70
CA HIS A 84 16.38 8.33 2.27
C HIS A 84 16.45 8.40 0.74
N VAL A 85 15.62 9.23 0.12
CA VAL A 85 15.57 9.34 -1.36
C VAL A 85 16.95 9.65 -1.98
N THR A 86 17.80 10.37 -1.28
CA THR A 86 19.20 10.65 -1.70
C THR A 86 20.10 9.43 -1.66
N ASP A 87 19.72 8.37 -0.94
CA ASP A 87 20.48 7.13 -0.83
C ASP A 87 20.02 6.06 -1.81
N ALA A 88 18.96 6.32 -2.56
CA ALA A 88 18.33 5.32 -3.45
C ALA A 88 19.29 4.76 -4.51
N GLN A 89 20.33 5.50 -4.88
CA GLN A 89 21.38 5.05 -5.80
C GLN A 89 22.11 3.77 -5.33
N GLN A 90 22.05 3.45 -4.04
CA GLN A 90 22.60 2.18 -3.51
C GLN A 90 21.94 0.96 -4.16
N LEU A 91 20.66 1.09 -4.56
CA LEU A 91 19.90 0.03 -5.22
C LEU A 91 20.51 -0.41 -6.57
N ALA A 92 21.26 0.47 -7.23
CA ALA A 92 21.93 0.15 -8.51
C ALA A 92 23.00 -0.96 -8.38
N ARG A 93 23.47 -1.23 -7.16
CA ARG A 93 24.50 -2.24 -6.88
C ARG A 93 23.91 -3.56 -6.35
N GLU A 94 22.59 -3.68 -6.36
CA GLU A 94 21.89 -4.80 -5.75
C GLU A 94 21.01 -5.54 -6.77
N LYS A 95 20.38 -6.64 -6.31
CA LYS A 95 19.33 -7.29 -7.09
C LYS A 95 18.25 -6.25 -7.43
N PRO A 96 17.82 -6.13 -8.70
CA PRO A 96 16.75 -5.23 -9.10
C PRO A 96 15.44 -5.48 -8.34
N ILE A 97 14.62 -4.45 -8.23
CA ILE A 97 13.32 -4.50 -7.55
C ILE A 97 12.29 -5.23 -8.43
N ASP A 98 11.72 -6.28 -7.89
CA ASP A 98 10.66 -7.05 -8.57
C ASP A 98 9.30 -6.36 -8.47
N ILE A 99 8.98 -5.79 -7.29
CA ILE A 99 7.69 -5.13 -7.01
C ILE A 99 7.95 -3.82 -6.26
N ALA A 100 7.46 -2.71 -6.81
CA ALA A 100 7.53 -1.43 -6.14
C ALA A 100 6.12 -0.91 -5.82
N PHE A 101 5.83 -0.67 -4.55
CA PHE A 101 4.62 0.00 -4.12
C PHE A 101 4.86 1.51 -4.01
N VAL A 102 4.11 2.30 -4.75
CA VAL A 102 4.06 3.76 -4.58
C VAL A 102 2.95 4.09 -3.61
N CYS A 103 3.35 4.63 -2.44
CA CYS A 103 2.46 4.95 -1.31
C CYS A 103 2.52 6.45 -0.95
N MET A 104 3.07 7.27 -1.83
CA MET A 104 3.18 8.72 -1.69
C MET A 104 1.81 9.41 -1.82
N LYS A 105 1.72 10.67 -1.44
CA LYS A 105 0.59 11.51 -1.81
C LYS A 105 0.55 11.68 -3.33
N SER A 106 -0.65 11.86 -3.91
CA SER A 106 -0.86 11.87 -5.36
C SER A 106 0.05 12.85 -6.12
N TYR A 107 0.33 14.01 -5.54
CA TYR A 107 1.22 15.03 -6.14
C TYR A 107 2.68 14.58 -6.26
N ASP A 108 3.09 13.55 -5.52
CA ASP A 108 4.45 13.00 -5.57
C ASP A 108 4.59 11.78 -6.48
N THR A 109 3.51 11.31 -7.09
CA THR A 109 3.47 10.06 -7.85
C THR A 109 4.49 10.03 -8.99
N ALA A 110 4.59 11.12 -9.76
CA ALA A 110 5.45 11.17 -10.93
C ALA A 110 6.93 10.99 -10.56
N TRP A 111 7.42 11.75 -9.57
CA TRP A 111 8.82 11.64 -9.16
C TRP A 111 9.12 10.29 -8.48
N ALA A 112 8.19 9.76 -7.69
CA ALA A 112 8.34 8.45 -7.06
C ALA A 112 8.47 7.33 -8.11
N ALA A 113 7.64 7.39 -9.15
CA ALA A 113 7.72 6.46 -10.28
C ALA A 113 9.03 6.61 -11.07
N MET A 114 9.49 7.86 -11.32
CA MET A 114 10.77 8.13 -11.98
C MET A 114 11.95 7.63 -11.17
N LEU A 115 11.92 7.80 -9.85
CA LEU A 115 12.96 7.31 -8.94
C LEU A 115 13.07 5.79 -9.04
N ILE A 116 11.97 5.07 -8.84
CA ILE A 116 12.01 3.60 -8.74
C ILE A 116 12.21 2.90 -10.08
N ARG A 117 11.79 3.53 -11.19
CA ARG A 117 11.94 2.99 -12.54
C ARG A 117 13.37 2.52 -12.84
N GLN A 118 14.36 3.25 -12.34
CA GLN A 118 15.78 3.00 -12.60
C GLN A 118 16.28 1.69 -11.99
N TYR A 119 15.57 1.19 -10.98
CA TYR A 119 15.97 0.04 -10.17
C TYR A 119 15.04 -1.16 -10.35
N LEU A 120 14.03 -1.05 -11.24
CA LEU A 120 13.11 -2.16 -11.52
C LEU A 120 13.81 -3.26 -12.31
N ALA A 121 13.50 -4.50 -11.97
CA ALA A 121 13.83 -5.66 -12.79
C ALA A 121 13.19 -5.56 -14.19
N PRO A 122 13.71 -6.26 -15.20
CA PRO A 122 13.11 -6.29 -16.54
C PRO A 122 11.61 -6.62 -16.50
N ASP A 123 11.20 -7.60 -15.70
CA ASP A 123 9.80 -8.00 -15.48
C ASP A 123 9.18 -7.37 -14.21
N GLY A 124 9.90 -6.47 -13.55
CA GLY A 124 9.43 -5.75 -12.38
C GLY A 124 8.31 -4.78 -12.72
N PHE A 125 7.44 -4.50 -11.74
CA PHE A 125 6.29 -3.65 -11.92
C PHE A 125 6.02 -2.74 -10.72
N VAL A 126 5.20 -1.71 -10.94
CA VAL A 126 4.83 -0.70 -9.95
C VAL A 126 3.36 -0.84 -9.60
N VAL A 127 3.08 -0.81 -8.30
CA VAL A 127 1.73 -0.88 -7.73
C VAL A 127 1.37 0.47 -7.13
N SER A 128 0.29 1.09 -7.59
CA SER A 128 -0.29 2.25 -6.92
C SER A 128 -1.06 1.80 -5.68
N LEU A 129 -0.49 2.01 -4.49
CA LEU A 129 -1.21 1.82 -3.22
C LEU A 129 -1.58 3.18 -2.63
N GLN A 130 -2.15 4.03 -3.46
CA GLN A 130 -2.50 5.41 -3.16
C GLN A 130 -4.01 5.63 -3.21
N ASN A 131 -4.47 6.71 -2.60
CA ASN A 131 -5.80 7.24 -2.87
C ASN A 131 -5.82 7.89 -4.26
N CYS A 132 -7.02 8.19 -4.76
CA CYS A 132 -7.25 8.78 -6.08
C CYS A 132 -6.85 7.86 -7.24
N MET A 133 -6.62 8.43 -8.41
CA MET A 133 -6.38 7.73 -9.67
C MET A 133 -4.98 8.10 -10.17
N ASN A 134 -3.98 7.30 -9.80
CA ASN A 134 -2.57 7.59 -10.07
C ASN A 134 -1.93 6.62 -11.08
N GLU A 135 -2.68 5.62 -11.52
CA GLU A 135 -2.19 4.60 -12.44
C GLU A 135 -1.75 5.20 -13.78
N GLU A 136 -2.46 6.19 -14.30
CA GLU A 136 -2.09 6.89 -15.54
C GLU A 136 -0.76 7.63 -15.39
N THR A 137 -0.56 8.30 -14.25
CA THR A 137 0.71 9.00 -13.95
C THR A 137 1.86 8.01 -13.86
N ILE A 138 1.67 6.87 -13.19
CA ILE A 138 2.68 5.81 -13.11
C ILE A 138 2.95 5.22 -14.48
N ALA A 139 1.90 4.92 -15.26
CA ALA A 139 2.02 4.36 -16.60
C ALA A 139 2.73 5.30 -17.58
N GLY A 140 2.57 6.60 -17.41
CA GLY A 140 3.33 7.61 -18.18
C GLY A 140 4.85 7.52 -17.95
N VAL A 141 5.29 6.94 -16.83
CA VAL A 141 6.71 6.78 -16.49
C VAL A 141 7.23 5.39 -16.81
N VAL A 142 6.52 4.34 -16.37
CA VAL A 142 7.00 2.95 -16.46
C VAL A 142 6.32 2.13 -17.56
N GLY A 143 5.29 2.67 -18.18
CA GLY A 143 4.45 2.00 -19.16
C GLY A 143 3.27 1.22 -18.53
N TRP A 144 2.17 1.11 -19.28
CA TRP A 144 0.95 0.40 -18.85
C TRP A 144 1.22 -1.06 -18.47
N GLY A 145 2.10 -1.73 -19.22
CA GLY A 145 2.45 -3.12 -18.96
C GLY A 145 3.14 -3.36 -17.62
N LYS A 146 3.69 -2.32 -16.99
CA LYS A 146 4.34 -2.37 -15.67
C LYS A 146 3.54 -1.70 -14.56
N THR A 147 2.29 -1.33 -14.80
CA THR A 147 1.44 -0.63 -13.85
C THR A 147 0.32 -1.51 -13.35
N LEU A 148 0.12 -1.53 -12.05
CA LEU A 148 -0.95 -2.24 -11.35
C LEU A 148 -1.51 -1.36 -10.25
N GLY A 149 -2.80 -1.50 -9.91
CA GLY A 149 -3.43 -0.76 -8.82
C GLY A 149 -3.75 -1.64 -7.62
N CYS A 150 -3.66 -1.05 -6.45
CA CYS A 150 -4.15 -1.63 -5.20
C CYS A 150 -4.90 -0.57 -4.40
N ILE A 151 -6.16 -0.81 -4.14
CA ILE A 151 -7.03 0.09 -3.39
C ILE A 151 -7.04 -0.34 -1.94
N ALA A 152 -6.82 0.61 -1.01
CA ALA A 152 -7.03 0.40 0.42
C ALA A 152 -8.30 1.13 0.86
N SER A 153 -9.34 0.42 1.25
CA SER A 153 -10.63 0.96 1.68
C SER A 153 -10.87 0.69 3.16
N SER A 154 -11.52 1.66 3.84
CA SER A 154 -11.89 1.50 5.26
C SER A 154 -10.73 1.14 6.18
N ILE A 155 -9.53 1.60 5.86
CA ILE A 155 -8.35 1.48 6.71
C ILE A 155 -8.02 2.84 7.31
N THR A 156 -8.06 2.93 8.63
CA THR A 156 -7.68 4.14 9.37
C THR A 156 -6.29 3.95 9.95
N VAL A 157 -5.30 4.50 9.30
CA VAL A 157 -3.90 4.50 9.73
C VAL A 157 -3.33 5.91 9.68
N ASN A 158 -2.51 6.25 10.65
CA ASN A 158 -1.78 7.52 10.73
C ASN A 158 -0.33 7.31 11.14
N LEU A 159 0.49 8.32 10.90
CA LEU A 159 1.90 8.39 11.27
C LEU A 159 2.07 9.56 12.25
N PRO A 160 1.82 9.37 13.56
CA PRO A 160 1.83 10.46 14.53
C PRO A 160 3.23 11.02 14.80
N GLU A 161 4.27 10.21 14.67
CA GLU A 161 5.65 10.58 14.86
C GLU A 161 6.59 9.69 14.04
N PRO A 162 7.86 10.07 13.83
CA PRO A 162 8.84 9.26 13.12
C PRO A 162 8.91 7.83 13.66
N GLY A 163 8.86 6.84 12.76
CA GLY A 163 8.98 5.42 13.11
C GLY A 163 7.76 4.78 13.78
N LEU A 164 6.67 5.52 13.98
CA LEU A 164 5.44 4.99 14.60
C LEU A 164 4.25 5.09 13.65
N VAL A 165 3.69 3.96 13.29
CA VAL A 165 2.41 3.90 12.57
C VAL A 165 1.34 3.37 13.51
N HIS A 166 0.23 4.12 13.61
CA HIS A 166 -0.91 3.75 14.45
C HIS A 166 -2.13 3.39 13.58
N ARG A 167 -2.75 2.26 13.89
CA ARG A 167 -4.03 1.87 13.29
C ARG A 167 -5.17 2.14 14.27
N GLY A 168 -6.06 3.08 13.91
CA GLY A 168 -7.16 3.52 14.77
C GLY A 168 -8.39 2.61 14.76
N ALA A 169 -8.55 1.73 13.75
CA ALA A 169 -9.69 0.83 13.64
C ALA A 169 -9.25 -0.65 13.70
N ALA A 170 -10.10 -1.52 14.21
CA ALA A 170 -9.89 -2.98 14.18
C ALA A 170 -9.74 -3.49 12.74
N LYS A 171 -9.08 -4.65 12.58
CA LYS A 171 -9.01 -5.33 11.28
C LYS A 171 -10.39 -5.84 10.86
N HIS A 172 -10.71 -5.69 9.57
CA HIS A 172 -12.01 -6.05 9.00
C HIS A 172 -12.01 -7.48 8.44
N ARG A 173 -11.63 -8.48 9.23
CA ARG A 173 -11.36 -9.84 8.74
C ARG A 173 -12.49 -10.49 7.96
N ASP A 174 -13.76 -10.19 8.26
CA ASP A 174 -14.91 -10.90 7.67
C ASP A 174 -16.03 -9.97 7.15
N ALA A 175 -16.08 -8.73 7.58
CA ALA A 175 -17.17 -7.81 7.26
C ALA A 175 -16.91 -6.95 6.01
N HIS A 176 -15.65 -6.69 5.66
CA HIS A 176 -15.28 -5.81 4.54
C HIS A 176 -13.88 -6.14 4.05
N THR A 177 -13.72 -6.24 2.72
CA THR A 177 -12.38 -6.40 2.14
C THR A 177 -11.67 -5.06 2.06
N VAL A 178 -10.53 -4.96 2.75
CA VAL A 178 -9.75 -3.73 2.86
C VAL A 178 -8.94 -3.46 1.60
N PHE A 179 -8.23 -4.48 1.09
CA PHE A 179 -7.37 -4.31 -0.07
C PHE A 179 -7.97 -4.98 -1.31
N ARG A 180 -7.94 -4.25 -2.44
CA ARG A 180 -8.32 -4.77 -3.74
C ARG A 180 -7.22 -4.50 -4.74
N ALA A 181 -6.52 -5.56 -5.16
CA ALA A 181 -5.46 -5.52 -6.17
C ALA A 181 -6.02 -5.86 -7.54
N GLY A 182 -5.66 -5.10 -8.55
CA GLY A 182 -6.17 -5.32 -9.90
C GLY A 182 -5.29 -4.75 -11.00
N GLU A 183 -5.38 -5.38 -12.15
CA GLU A 183 -4.74 -4.94 -13.38
C GLU A 183 -5.51 -3.78 -14.01
N VAL A 184 -4.78 -2.86 -14.62
CA VAL A 184 -5.38 -1.72 -15.36
C VAL A 184 -6.25 -2.16 -16.55
N HIS A 185 -5.99 -3.35 -17.09
CA HIS A 185 -6.76 -3.95 -18.19
C HIS A 185 -7.88 -4.91 -17.72
N GLY A 186 -8.06 -5.09 -16.39
CA GLY A 186 -9.15 -5.87 -15.83
C GLY A 186 -8.99 -7.40 -15.86
N ARG A 187 -7.88 -7.97 -16.34
CA ARG A 187 -7.64 -9.41 -16.29
C ARG A 187 -7.10 -9.81 -14.92
N ILE A 188 -7.43 -11.00 -14.46
CA ILE A 188 -6.84 -11.61 -13.27
C ILE A 188 -5.52 -12.25 -13.70
N THR A 189 -4.41 -11.85 -13.06
CA THR A 189 -3.06 -12.29 -13.38
C THR A 189 -2.34 -12.76 -12.12
N ASP A 190 -1.27 -13.54 -12.30
CA ASP A 190 -0.44 -14.01 -11.18
C ASP A 190 0.18 -12.85 -10.39
N ARG A 191 0.57 -11.75 -11.06
CA ARG A 191 1.12 -10.59 -10.37
C ARG A 191 0.06 -9.84 -9.55
N ALA A 192 -1.21 -9.79 -9.98
CA ALA A 192 -2.30 -9.25 -9.18
C ALA A 192 -2.60 -10.15 -7.96
N GLN A 193 -2.52 -11.47 -8.12
CA GLN A 193 -2.64 -12.43 -7.03
C GLN A 193 -1.47 -12.27 -6.04
N GLU A 194 -0.25 -12.07 -6.52
CA GLU A 194 0.93 -11.85 -5.69
C GLU A 194 0.80 -10.55 -4.88
N VAL A 195 0.36 -9.44 -5.49
CA VAL A 195 0.08 -8.20 -4.76
C VAL A 195 -0.98 -8.42 -3.69
N CYS A 196 -2.06 -9.14 -4.03
CA CYS A 196 -3.11 -9.49 -3.08
C CYS A 196 -2.54 -10.30 -1.90
N ARG A 197 -1.71 -11.31 -2.15
CA ARG A 197 -1.03 -12.10 -1.12
C ARG A 197 -0.19 -11.23 -0.18
N LEU A 198 0.59 -10.31 -0.74
CA LEU A 198 1.46 -9.41 0.02
C LEU A 198 0.68 -8.47 0.95
N VAL A 199 -0.37 -7.82 0.44
CA VAL A 199 -1.16 -6.89 1.26
C VAL A 199 -2.05 -7.63 2.26
N ALA A 200 -2.37 -8.91 2.02
CA ALA A 200 -3.14 -9.76 2.93
C ALA A 200 -2.44 -10.02 4.28
N TYR A 201 -1.13 -9.82 4.37
CA TYR A 201 -0.44 -9.83 5.68
C TYR A 201 -0.95 -8.72 6.60
N SER A 202 -1.41 -7.61 6.04
CA SER A 202 -1.86 -6.43 6.79
C SER A 202 -3.33 -6.51 7.17
N ASP A 203 -4.20 -6.92 6.22
CA ASP A 203 -5.65 -7.08 6.39
C ASP A 203 -6.24 -7.87 5.23
N SER A 204 -7.57 -8.08 5.25
CA SER A 204 -8.31 -8.77 4.19
C SER A 204 -8.01 -8.19 2.80
N ALA A 205 -7.80 -9.06 1.82
CA ALA A 205 -7.45 -8.69 0.46
C ALA A 205 -8.14 -9.58 -0.57
N MET A 206 -8.41 -9.01 -1.74
CA MET A 206 -8.94 -9.75 -2.89
C MET A 206 -8.37 -9.19 -4.21
N VAL A 207 -8.38 -10.02 -5.24
CA VAL A 207 -8.13 -9.56 -6.61
C VAL A 207 -9.42 -9.04 -7.21
N THR A 208 -9.35 -7.90 -7.90
CA THR A 208 -10.48 -7.33 -8.64
C THR A 208 -10.24 -7.33 -10.14
N SER A 209 -11.26 -7.65 -10.92
CA SER A 209 -11.29 -7.46 -12.37
C SER A 209 -11.82 -6.08 -12.78
N ASN A 210 -12.23 -5.25 -11.82
CA ASN A 210 -12.81 -3.93 -12.06
C ASN A 210 -12.05 -2.85 -11.26
N LEU A 211 -10.75 -2.73 -11.48
CA LEU A 211 -9.91 -1.74 -10.78
C LEU A 211 -10.48 -0.32 -10.89
N TRP A 212 -10.88 0.10 -12.10
CA TRP A 212 -11.37 1.46 -12.33
C TRP A 212 -12.70 1.74 -11.63
N GLY A 213 -13.64 0.81 -11.66
CA GLY A 213 -14.91 0.97 -10.93
C GLY A 213 -14.70 1.10 -9.43
N GLU A 214 -13.80 0.29 -8.88
CA GLU A 214 -13.42 0.36 -7.45
C GLU A 214 -12.71 1.70 -7.10
N ARG A 215 -11.82 2.18 -7.99
CA ARG A 215 -11.17 3.48 -7.83
C ARG A 215 -12.18 4.63 -7.83
N TRP A 216 -13.08 4.65 -8.82
CA TRP A 216 -14.13 5.67 -8.91
C TRP A 216 -15.05 5.63 -7.70
N SER A 217 -15.52 4.46 -7.29
CA SER A 217 -16.38 4.30 -6.12
C SER A 217 -15.72 4.88 -4.86
N LYS A 218 -14.43 4.57 -4.64
CA LYS A 218 -13.69 5.13 -3.52
C LYS A 218 -13.47 6.64 -3.64
N LEU A 219 -13.20 7.15 -4.85
CA LEU A 219 -12.99 8.57 -5.09
C LEU A 219 -14.27 9.38 -4.78
N VAL A 220 -15.44 8.89 -5.18
CA VAL A 220 -16.73 9.50 -4.86
C VAL A 220 -16.90 9.61 -3.33
N THR A 221 -16.66 8.50 -2.60
CA THR A 221 -16.76 8.49 -1.13
C THR A 221 -15.81 9.50 -0.49
N ASN A 222 -14.56 9.58 -0.97
CA ASN A 222 -13.60 10.54 -0.47
C ASN A 222 -13.99 11.99 -0.79
N ALA A 223 -14.50 12.25 -1.99
CA ALA A 223 -14.94 13.59 -2.41
C ALA A 223 -16.12 14.09 -1.57
N MET A 224 -17.04 13.20 -1.23
CA MET A 224 -18.20 13.54 -0.38
C MET A 224 -17.80 13.90 1.06
N ALA A 225 -16.78 13.24 1.60
CA ALA A 225 -16.44 13.39 3.02
C ALA A 225 -15.28 14.36 3.27
N ASN A 226 -14.19 14.26 2.49
CA ASN A 226 -12.95 14.97 2.79
C ASN A 226 -13.08 16.48 2.66
N GLY A 227 -13.81 16.97 1.65
CA GLY A 227 -14.05 18.41 1.44
C GLY A 227 -14.85 19.02 2.62
N ILE A 228 -15.91 18.36 3.02
CA ILE A 228 -16.75 18.80 4.15
C ILE A 228 -15.93 18.80 5.45
N SER A 229 -15.19 17.71 5.72
CA SER A 229 -14.31 17.60 6.88
C SER A 229 -13.25 18.72 6.91
N ALA A 230 -12.63 19.01 5.77
CA ALA A 230 -11.63 20.07 5.68
C ALA A 230 -12.22 21.47 5.95
N CYS A 231 -13.42 21.75 5.45
CA CYS A 231 -14.09 23.05 5.63
C CYS A 231 -14.67 23.24 7.04
N THR A 232 -15.15 22.17 7.66
CA THR A 232 -15.88 22.25 8.93
C THR A 232 -15.04 21.87 10.15
N GLY A 233 -13.92 21.19 9.95
CA GLY A 233 -13.12 20.58 11.01
C GLY A 233 -13.80 19.36 11.68
N LEU A 234 -14.95 18.90 11.18
CA LEU A 234 -15.67 17.77 11.73
C LEU A 234 -15.03 16.44 11.30
N THR A 235 -15.03 15.49 12.21
CA THR A 235 -14.68 14.09 11.90
C THR A 235 -15.79 13.41 11.09
N GLY A 236 -15.47 12.34 10.38
CA GLY A 236 -16.46 11.55 9.63
C GLY A 236 -17.66 11.10 10.50
N GLY A 237 -17.40 10.68 11.74
CA GLY A 237 -18.46 10.30 12.68
C GLY A 237 -19.35 11.48 13.07
N GLN A 238 -18.78 12.66 13.28
CA GLN A 238 -19.55 13.87 13.60
C GLN A 238 -20.38 14.35 12.41
N MET A 239 -19.86 14.22 11.18
CA MET A 239 -20.62 14.56 9.97
C MET A 239 -21.84 13.64 9.79
N LEU A 240 -21.66 12.33 10.01
CA LEU A 240 -22.75 11.35 9.91
C LEU A 240 -23.79 11.47 11.02
N ALA A 241 -23.42 12.05 12.15
CA ALA A 241 -24.33 12.27 13.29
C ALA A 241 -25.16 13.57 13.15
N ASN A 242 -24.84 14.43 12.19
CA ASN A 242 -25.58 15.68 11.94
C ASN A 242 -26.60 15.46 10.80
N ASP A 243 -27.86 15.38 11.16
CA ASP A 243 -29.00 15.11 10.28
C ASP A 243 -29.28 16.17 9.17
N PRO A 244 -28.78 17.41 9.18
CA PRO A 244 -28.94 18.37 8.07
C PRO A 244 -27.84 18.35 7.03
N ILE A 245 -26.83 17.48 7.14
CA ILE A 245 -25.74 17.35 6.17
C ILE A 245 -25.91 16.04 5.39
#